data_a832f8a12f4195edd3be772d4cde1e4c
#
_entry.id   a832f8a12f4195edd3be772d4cde1e4c
#
_cell.length_a   1.000
_cell.length_b   1.000
_cell.length_c   1.000
_cell.angle_alpha   90.00
_cell.angle_beta   90.00
_cell.angle_gamma   90.00
#
_symmetry.space_group_name_H-M   'P 1'
#
loop_
_entity.id
_entity.type
_entity.pdbx_description
1 polymer ?
#
loop_
_entity_poly.entity_id
_entity_poly.type
_entity_poly.pdbx_seq_one_letter_code
_entity_poly.pdbx_strand_id
1 'polypeptide(L)'
;MPPRRSAGPSERRPNALVVLSGLHSSLPESEVLACAPSRVVTRRERLLLIETPFPDALHRLGYASLVLDFLGVGTLQSLPFVAAEVVTGTYAVRVSGASAEQRQQLYRLVWRGLASPRVVLRHPDTELHSFVQPDGVWWARLRRRIGDPDFADRRLESRPFFRSYGMQPRKSRCIVNLTGIRAGQRLLDPCCGTGSYLIEAALMGVEAFGSDSDALAVAGARTNLEALGLNAELRELDARRLDAWGLGFDAIVCDLPYGRSASTSGVMTNKLYGQILEASALVLPRGGVAVFAAPLEMLPVPGDQFVVLERHREFVHRSLAREITVLARR
;
A
#
# COMPACT_ATOMS: atom_id res chain seq x y z
N MET A 1 4.00 52.38 -13.26
CA MET A 1 3.90 51.07 -12.62
C MET A 1 3.13 50.13 -13.56
N PRO A 2 3.71 49.09 -14.10
CA PRO A 2 2.97 48.12 -14.89
C PRO A 2 2.15 47.20 -13.95
N PRO A 3 0.97 46.71 -14.38
CA PRO A 3 0.10 45.90 -13.54
C PRO A 3 0.75 44.54 -13.27
N ARG A 4 0.72 44.11 -11.99
CA ARG A 4 1.11 42.77 -11.58
C ARG A 4 0.19 41.76 -12.28
N ARG A 5 0.75 40.92 -13.14
CA ARG A 5 0.07 39.75 -13.68
C ARG A 5 -0.32 38.85 -12.50
N SER A 6 -1.62 38.62 -12.35
CA SER A 6 -2.16 37.57 -11.47
C SER A 6 -1.55 36.23 -11.90
N ALA A 7 -0.79 35.61 -11.00
CA ALA A 7 -0.31 34.23 -11.21
C ALA A 7 -1.54 33.34 -11.33
N GLY A 8 -1.71 32.75 -12.50
CA GLY A 8 -2.65 31.67 -12.73
C GLY A 8 -2.35 30.48 -11.80
N PRO A 9 -3.25 29.48 -11.67
CA PRO A 9 -3.03 28.34 -10.81
C PRO A 9 -1.68 27.70 -11.18
N SER A 10 -0.73 27.71 -10.23
CA SER A 10 0.62 27.17 -10.43
C SER A 10 0.49 25.74 -10.92
N GLU A 11 0.98 25.44 -12.11
CA GLU A 11 1.17 24.05 -12.57
C GLU A 11 2.03 23.36 -11.52
N ARG A 12 1.39 22.56 -10.69
CA ARG A 12 2.10 21.76 -9.70
C ARG A 12 2.95 20.77 -10.45
N ARG A 13 4.25 20.74 -10.16
CA ARG A 13 5.19 19.82 -10.81
C ARG A 13 5.12 18.43 -10.13
N PRO A 14 5.36 17.36 -10.87
CA PRO A 14 5.50 16.03 -10.26
C PRO A 14 6.56 16.09 -9.15
N ASN A 15 6.25 15.48 -8.01
CA ASN A 15 7.09 15.60 -6.82
C ASN A 15 7.46 14.24 -6.20
N ALA A 16 6.84 13.13 -6.62
CA ALA A 16 7.16 11.82 -6.12
C ALA A 16 7.30 10.80 -7.26
N LEU A 17 8.34 9.98 -7.15
CA LEU A 17 8.58 8.82 -8.02
C LEU A 17 8.54 7.56 -7.16
N VAL A 18 7.63 6.66 -7.47
CA VAL A 18 7.50 5.38 -6.76
C VAL A 18 8.00 4.25 -7.65
N VAL A 19 8.92 3.45 -7.13
CA VAL A 19 9.31 2.19 -7.77
C VAL A 19 8.40 1.10 -7.23
N LEU A 20 7.45 0.67 -8.03
CA LEU A 20 6.46 -0.35 -7.69
C LEU A 20 7.13 -1.71 -7.49
N SER A 21 6.60 -2.53 -6.58
CA SER A 21 7.05 -3.90 -6.43
C SER A 21 6.61 -4.75 -7.63
N GLY A 22 7.35 -5.84 -7.90
CA GLY A 22 6.94 -6.83 -8.90
C GLY A 22 5.98 -7.91 -8.35
N LEU A 23 5.44 -7.71 -7.14
CA LEU A 23 4.65 -8.73 -6.45
C LEU A 23 3.25 -8.93 -7.02
N HIS A 24 2.72 -7.91 -7.72
CA HIS A 24 1.42 -7.96 -8.38
C HIS A 24 1.37 -6.95 -9.54
N SER A 25 0.52 -7.20 -10.54
CA SER A 25 0.47 -6.36 -11.75
C SER A 25 -0.26 -5.02 -11.56
N SER A 26 -1.28 -4.95 -10.71
CA SER A 26 -2.13 -3.76 -10.52
C SER A 26 -2.19 -3.25 -9.07
N LEU A 27 -2.15 -4.10 -8.07
CA LEU A 27 -2.23 -3.69 -6.66
C LEU A 27 -1.22 -2.61 -6.25
N PRO A 28 0.06 -2.63 -6.70
CA PRO A 28 1.03 -1.63 -6.28
C PRO A 28 0.65 -0.20 -6.67
N GLU A 29 0.10 0.00 -7.87
CA GLU A 29 -0.35 1.32 -8.33
C GLU A 29 -1.60 1.77 -7.58
N SER A 30 -2.60 0.91 -7.45
CA SER A 30 -3.82 1.19 -6.70
C SER A 30 -3.53 1.54 -5.25
N GLU A 31 -2.60 0.84 -4.61
CA GLU A 31 -2.15 1.16 -3.25
C GLU A 31 -1.58 2.59 -3.15
N VAL A 32 -0.73 3.00 -4.10
CA VAL A 32 -0.17 4.36 -4.15
C VAL A 32 -1.29 5.40 -4.23
N LEU A 33 -2.25 5.20 -5.14
CA LEU A 33 -3.34 6.14 -5.38
C LEU A 33 -4.32 6.22 -4.20
N ALA A 34 -4.56 5.11 -3.52
CA ALA A 34 -5.39 5.05 -2.32
C ALA A 34 -4.72 5.74 -1.11
N CYS A 35 -3.41 5.54 -0.92
CA CYS A 35 -2.66 6.17 0.17
C CYS A 35 -2.51 7.67 0.00
N ALA A 36 -2.20 8.11 -1.22
CA ALA A 36 -1.92 9.50 -1.54
C ALA A 36 -2.71 9.90 -2.78
N PRO A 37 -3.88 10.53 -2.64
CA PRO A 37 -4.63 11.06 -3.77
C PRO A 37 -3.71 11.88 -4.66
N SER A 38 -3.56 11.44 -5.92
CA SER A 38 -2.50 11.87 -6.80
C SER A 38 -2.97 11.98 -8.24
N ARG A 39 -2.34 12.88 -8.98
CA ARG A 39 -2.39 12.87 -10.44
C ARG A 39 -1.22 12.01 -10.94
N VAL A 40 -1.52 10.94 -11.66
CA VAL A 40 -0.51 10.17 -12.37
C VAL A 40 -0.01 11.01 -13.54
N VAL A 41 1.28 11.31 -13.53
CA VAL A 41 1.94 12.07 -14.61
C VAL A 41 2.40 11.11 -15.69
N THR A 42 3.05 10.02 -15.28
CA THR A 42 3.45 8.97 -16.21
C THR A 42 3.71 7.65 -15.49
N ARG A 43 3.53 6.55 -16.21
CA ARG A 43 3.88 5.21 -15.78
C ARG A 43 4.81 4.56 -16.80
N ARG A 44 5.90 3.96 -16.35
CA ARG A 44 6.85 3.20 -17.18
C ARG A 44 7.29 1.96 -16.44
N GLU A 45 6.89 0.80 -16.91
CA GLU A 45 7.14 -0.48 -16.23
C GLU A 45 6.75 -0.41 -14.73
N ARG A 46 7.78 -0.35 -13.88
CA ARG A 46 7.64 -0.26 -12.42
C ARG A 46 7.81 1.16 -11.87
N LEU A 47 8.03 2.14 -12.72
CA LEU A 47 8.15 3.55 -12.32
C LEU A 47 6.80 4.24 -12.43
N LEU A 48 6.33 4.80 -11.32
CA LEU A 48 5.13 5.60 -11.25
C LEU A 48 5.51 7.02 -10.81
N LEU A 49 5.42 7.97 -11.75
CA LEU A 49 5.64 9.39 -11.49
C LEU A 49 4.30 10.05 -11.20
N ILE A 50 4.19 10.66 -10.04
CA ILE A 50 2.95 11.29 -9.55
C ILE A 50 3.19 12.72 -9.07
N GLU A 51 2.10 13.46 -9.07
CA GLU A 51 1.95 14.71 -8.36
C GLU A 51 0.97 14.50 -7.22
N THR A 52 1.44 14.69 -5.98
CA THR A 52 0.63 14.49 -4.79
C THR A 52 0.86 15.60 -3.76
N PRO A 53 -0.18 16.12 -3.09
CA PRO A 53 -0.03 17.00 -1.94
C PRO A 53 0.38 16.25 -0.66
N PHE A 54 0.40 14.90 -0.67
CA PHE A 54 0.63 14.05 0.50
C PHE A 54 1.78 13.05 0.30
N PRO A 55 3.01 13.51 -0.05
CA PRO A 55 4.12 12.57 -0.31
C PRO A 55 4.49 11.74 0.92
N ASP A 56 4.26 12.22 2.13
CA ASP A 56 4.55 11.49 3.36
C ASP A 56 3.61 10.28 3.57
N ALA A 57 2.39 10.32 3.00
CA ALA A 57 1.49 9.17 3.04
C ALA A 57 2.05 7.93 2.32
N LEU A 58 3.02 8.12 1.40
CA LEU A 58 3.68 7.03 0.68
C LEU A 58 4.64 6.20 1.56
N HIS A 59 4.97 6.65 2.76
CA HIS A 59 5.85 5.90 3.67
C HIS A 59 5.23 4.58 4.16
N ARG A 60 3.91 4.45 4.09
CA ARG A 60 3.18 3.29 4.59
C ARG A 60 2.97 2.17 3.57
N LEU A 61 3.43 2.34 2.31
CA LEU A 61 3.22 1.37 1.24
C LEU A 61 3.79 -0.01 1.58
N GLY A 62 3.06 -1.07 1.19
CA GLY A 62 3.51 -2.45 1.26
C GLY A 62 4.09 -2.94 -0.07
N TYR A 63 3.49 -2.53 -1.19
CA TYR A 63 3.82 -3.04 -2.53
C TYR A 63 4.65 -2.06 -3.38
N ALA A 64 5.42 -1.18 -2.74
CA ALA A 64 6.50 -0.42 -3.37
C ALA A 64 7.87 -1.02 -2.99
N SER A 65 8.90 -0.65 -3.73
CA SER A 65 10.30 -0.92 -3.40
C SER A 65 11.04 0.34 -2.94
N LEU A 66 10.77 1.47 -3.62
CA LEU A 66 11.34 2.76 -3.27
C LEU A 66 10.27 3.85 -3.38
N VAL A 67 10.33 4.79 -2.45
CA VAL A 67 9.66 6.08 -2.53
C VAL A 67 10.75 7.14 -2.65
N LEU A 68 10.67 7.97 -3.67
CA LEU A 68 11.70 8.92 -4.05
C LEU A 68 11.10 10.32 -4.22
N ASP A 69 11.81 11.36 -3.78
CA ASP A 69 11.53 12.74 -4.16
C ASP A 69 11.98 12.93 -5.60
N PHE A 70 11.06 13.26 -6.50
CA PHE A 70 11.39 13.50 -7.90
C PHE A 70 12.03 14.88 -8.07
N LEU A 71 13.23 14.91 -8.65
CA LEU A 71 14.02 16.13 -8.82
C LEU A 71 13.89 16.72 -10.22
N GLY A 72 13.53 15.90 -11.21
CA GLY A 72 13.32 16.34 -12.58
C GLY A 72 13.83 15.38 -13.64
N VAL A 73 13.69 15.81 -14.88
CA VAL A 73 14.23 15.14 -16.08
C VAL A 73 15.29 16.04 -16.68
N GLY A 74 16.37 15.44 -17.14
CA GLY A 74 17.45 16.17 -17.79
C GLY A 74 18.35 15.26 -18.60
N THR A 75 19.50 15.77 -18.96
CA THR A 75 20.57 15.03 -19.65
C THR A 75 21.62 14.57 -18.62
N LEU A 76 22.55 13.70 -19.04
CA LEU A 76 23.69 13.33 -18.20
C LEU A 76 24.45 14.56 -17.69
N GLN A 77 24.56 15.60 -18.52
CA GLN A 77 25.29 16.83 -18.21
C GLN A 77 24.62 17.69 -17.15
N SER A 78 23.31 17.56 -16.92
CA SER A 78 22.59 18.32 -15.91
C SER A 78 22.76 17.75 -14.48
N LEU A 79 23.20 16.50 -14.36
CA LEU A 79 23.33 15.82 -13.06
C LEU A 79 24.25 16.52 -12.05
N PRO A 80 25.42 17.09 -12.44
CA PRO A 80 26.28 17.80 -11.48
C PRO A 80 25.57 18.94 -10.75
N PHE A 81 24.73 19.68 -11.45
CA PHE A 81 23.96 20.79 -10.88
C PHE A 81 22.89 20.29 -9.91
N VAL A 82 22.13 19.27 -10.31
CA VAL A 82 21.13 18.62 -9.44
C VAL A 82 21.80 18.05 -8.18
N ALA A 83 22.95 17.38 -8.34
CA ALA A 83 23.70 16.83 -7.21
C ALA A 83 24.19 17.92 -6.25
N ALA A 84 24.72 19.03 -6.76
CA ALA A 84 25.18 20.14 -5.97
C ALA A 84 24.08 20.78 -5.10
N GLU A 85 22.84 20.79 -5.58
CA GLU A 85 21.68 21.34 -4.86
C GLU A 85 21.15 20.42 -3.75
N VAL A 86 21.25 19.10 -3.90
CA VAL A 86 20.54 18.14 -3.04
C VAL A 86 21.43 17.24 -2.19
N VAL A 87 22.72 17.09 -2.56
CA VAL A 87 23.65 16.26 -1.79
C VAL A 87 24.11 17.00 -0.54
N THR A 88 23.84 16.41 0.60
CA THR A 88 24.35 16.85 1.89
C THR A 88 25.16 15.71 2.53
N GLY A 89 26.32 16.01 3.09
CA GLY A 89 27.15 15.02 3.78
C GLY A 89 27.72 13.95 2.85
N THR A 90 27.59 12.70 3.24
CA THR A 90 27.99 11.53 2.46
C THR A 90 26.92 11.16 1.43
N TYR A 91 27.32 10.56 0.31
CA TYR A 91 26.35 10.23 -0.72
C TYR A 91 26.63 8.89 -1.43
N ALA A 92 25.56 8.35 -2.05
CA ALA A 92 25.63 7.28 -3.04
C ALA A 92 24.77 7.63 -4.26
N VAL A 93 25.14 7.08 -5.41
CA VAL A 93 24.35 7.17 -6.66
C VAL A 93 23.97 5.77 -7.09
N ARG A 94 22.67 5.55 -7.37
CA ARG A 94 22.13 4.32 -7.93
C ARG A 94 21.64 4.60 -9.33
N VAL A 95 22.12 3.83 -10.31
CA VAL A 95 21.82 4.05 -11.71
C VAL A 95 21.12 2.84 -12.29
N SER A 96 19.95 3.05 -12.91
CA SER A 96 19.13 2.04 -13.56
C SER A 96 18.94 2.38 -15.04
N GLY A 97 18.84 1.36 -15.91
CA GLY A 97 18.62 1.55 -17.34
C GLY A 97 19.83 2.06 -18.14
N ALA A 98 21.05 2.04 -17.56
CA ALA A 98 22.26 2.58 -18.15
C ALA A 98 23.27 1.48 -18.53
N SER A 99 24.03 1.68 -19.59
CA SER A 99 25.22 0.88 -19.90
C SER A 99 26.31 1.06 -18.83
N ALA A 100 27.31 0.18 -18.82
CA ALA A 100 28.45 0.31 -17.90
C ALA A 100 29.18 1.64 -18.09
N GLU A 101 29.37 2.08 -19.35
CA GLU A 101 30.01 3.34 -19.70
C GLU A 101 29.22 4.55 -19.22
N GLN A 102 27.93 4.59 -19.50
CA GLN A 102 27.02 5.64 -19.03
C GLN A 102 27.01 5.74 -17.49
N ARG A 103 27.01 4.60 -16.80
CA ARG A 103 27.07 4.54 -15.34
C ARG A 103 28.36 5.14 -14.79
N GLN A 104 29.51 4.79 -15.39
CA GLN A 104 30.78 5.38 -14.99
C GLN A 104 30.83 6.88 -15.26
N GLN A 105 30.29 7.31 -16.42
CA GLN A 105 30.19 8.73 -16.74
C GLN A 105 29.34 9.48 -15.71
N LEU A 106 28.20 8.94 -15.32
CA LEU A 106 27.33 9.50 -14.30
C LEU A 106 28.06 9.68 -12.95
N TYR A 107 28.78 8.65 -12.51
CA TYR A 107 29.56 8.74 -11.26
C TYR A 107 30.61 9.84 -11.30
N ARG A 108 31.36 9.97 -12.42
CA ARG A 108 32.36 11.01 -12.60
C ARG A 108 31.72 12.41 -12.63
N LEU A 109 30.57 12.56 -13.27
CA LEU A 109 29.87 13.84 -13.36
C LEU A 109 29.39 14.30 -11.99
N VAL A 110 28.76 13.41 -11.18
CA VAL A 110 28.38 13.74 -9.81
C VAL A 110 29.58 14.12 -8.97
N TRP A 111 30.64 13.32 -9.02
CA TRP A 111 31.87 13.59 -8.25
C TRP A 111 32.45 14.99 -8.56
N ARG A 112 32.52 15.36 -9.85
CA ARG A 112 33.03 16.66 -10.28
C ARG A 112 32.14 17.84 -9.95
N GLY A 113 30.83 17.60 -9.81
CA GLY A 113 29.84 18.64 -9.46
C GLY A 113 29.83 19.01 -7.98
N LEU A 114 30.44 18.19 -7.12
CA LEU A 114 30.43 18.41 -5.65
C LEU A 114 31.76 19.03 -5.17
N ALA A 115 31.68 20.04 -4.31
CA ALA A 115 32.85 20.70 -3.77
C ALA A 115 33.71 19.77 -2.88
N SER A 116 33.08 18.89 -2.12
CA SER A 116 33.77 17.94 -1.21
C SER A 116 33.08 16.58 -1.25
N PRO A 117 33.25 15.81 -2.34
CA PRO A 117 32.53 14.57 -2.55
C PRO A 117 33.01 13.47 -1.58
N ARG A 118 32.09 12.91 -0.79
CA ARG A 118 32.35 11.78 0.12
C ARG A 118 31.37 10.64 -0.17
N VAL A 119 31.85 9.60 -0.86
CA VAL A 119 31.05 8.44 -1.24
C VAL A 119 30.97 7.44 -0.09
N VAL A 120 29.74 7.08 0.31
CA VAL A 120 29.44 5.99 1.24
C VAL A 120 28.33 5.14 0.65
N LEU A 121 28.60 3.85 0.39
CA LEU A 121 27.65 2.99 -0.32
C LEU A 121 26.57 2.38 0.59
N ARG A 122 26.83 2.30 1.89
CA ARG A 122 25.89 1.81 2.91
C ARG A 122 25.52 2.95 3.83
N HIS A 123 24.22 3.23 3.92
CA HIS A 123 23.65 4.29 4.77
C HIS A 123 24.30 5.68 4.52
N PRO A 124 24.32 6.18 3.26
CA PRO A 124 24.73 7.55 2.99
C PRO A 124 23.71 8.55 3.54
N ASP A 125 24.14 9.80 3.78
CA ASP A 125 23.25 10.89 4.16
C ASP A 125 22.29 11.25 3.00
N THR A 126 22.79 11.15 1.75
CA THR A 126 21.99 11.36 0.53
C THR A 126 22.15 10.18 -0.43
N GLU A 127 21.05 9.54 -0.83
CA GLU A 127 21.05 8.53 -1.89
C GLU A 127 20.33 9.06 -3.12
N LEU A 128 21.06 9.28 -4.21
CA LEU A 128 20.53 9.70 -5.51
C LEU A 128 20.21 8.50 -6.38
N HIS A 129 19.07 8.55 -7.04
CA HIS A 129 18.65 7.57 -8.04
C HIS A 129 18.55 8.21 -9.41
N SER A 130 19.14 7.56 -10.40
CA SER A 130 19.10 7.95 -11.80
C SER A 130 18.48 6.85 -12.62
N PHE A 131 17.44 7.18 -13.38
CA PHE A 131 16.78 6.25 -14.29
C PHE A 131 16.94 6.77 -15.70
N VAL A 132 17.73 6.04 -16.52
CA VAL A 132 17.89 6.38 -17.93
C VAL A 132 16.65 5.90 -18.67
N GLN A 133 15.93 6.84 -19.28
CA GLN A 133 14.68 6.65 -19.98
C GLN A 133 14.78 7.17 -21.42
N PRO A 134 13.91 6.78 -22.37
CA PRO A 134 13.94 7.28 -23.74
C PRO A 134 13.83 8.79 -23.88
N ASP A 135 13.17 9.47 -22.94
CA ASP A 135 12.96 10.92 -22.91
C ASP A 135 14.00 11.69 -22.10
N GLY A 136 15.03 11.02 -21.58
CA GLY A 136 16.10 11.61 -20.80
C GLY A 136 16.43 10.84 -19.55
N VAL A 137 17.15 11.47 -18.65
CA VAL A 137 17.52 10.87 -17.36
C VAL A 137 16.63 11.47 -16.28
N TRP A 138 15.93 10.62 -15.57
CA TRP A 138 15.11 11.00 -14.42
C TRP A 138 15.97 10.97 -13.17
N TRP A 139 15.94 12.06 -12.41
CA TRP A 139 16.67 12.24 -11.16
C TRP A 139 15.71 12.19 -9.98
N ALA A 140 16.09 11.46 -8.97
CA ALA A 140 15.31 11.38 -7.74
C ALA A 140 16.23 11.17 -6.54
N ARG A 141 15.79 11.62 -5.35
CA ARG A 141 16.44 11.39 -4.08
C ARG A 141 15.65 10.36 -3.28
N LEU A 142 16.33 9.42 -2.66
CA LEU A 142 15.69 8.44 -1.80
C LEU A 142 15.01 9.12 -0.62
N ARG A 143 13.70 8.87 -0.48
CA ARG A 143 12.92 9.22 0.71
C ARG A 143 12.77 8.01 1.63
N ARG A 144 12.39 6.86 1.06
CA ARG A 144 12.24 5.60 1.80
C ARG A 144 12.49 4.39 0.90
N ARG A 145 13.17 3.41 1.47
CA ARG A 145 13.27 2.04 0.93
C ARG A 145 12.25 1.16 1.65
N ILE A 146 11.53 0.35 0.90
CA ILE A 146 10.52 -0.58 1.42
C ILE A 146 10.92 -1.99 0.99
N GLY A 147 11.05 -2.88 1.95
CA GLY A 147 11.48 -4.24 1.69
C GLY A 147 11.03 -5.23 2.75
N ASP A 148 11.41 -6.50 2.58
CA ASP A 148 11.05 -7.56 3.50
C ASP A 148 11.53 -7.34 4.96
N PRO A 149 12.67 -6.68 5.22
CA PRO A 149 13.06 -6.35 6.59
C PRO A 149 12.03 -5.49 7.33
N ASP A 150 11.28 -4.60 6.65
CA ASP A 150 10.25 -3.77 7.27
C ASP A 150 9.04 -4.57 7.79
N PHE A 151 8.95 -5.87 7.42
CA PHE A 151 7.85 -6.76 7.75
C PHE A 151 8.29 -8.05 8.45
N ALA A 152 9.59 -8.19 8.75
CA ALA A 152 10.18 -9.44 9.20
C ALA A 152 9.72 -9.88 10.60
N ASP A 153 9.52 -8.91 11.48
CA ASP A 153 9.13 -9.09 12.87
C ASP A 153 7.73 -9.67 13.07
N ARG A 154 6.87 -9.57 12.04
CA ARG A 154 5.47 -9.97 12.09
C ARG A 154 5.03 -10.92 10.98
N ARG A 155 5.98 -11.62 10.36
CA ARG A 155 5.68 -12.72 9.43
C ARG A 155 4.80 -13.76 10.10
N LEU A 156 3.98 -14.45 9.30
CA LEU A 156 3.06 -15.48 9.83
C LEU A 156 3.78 -16.50 10.69
N GLU A 157 4.92 -16.97 10.20
CA GLU A 157 5.73 -18.03 10.82
C GLU A 157 6.37 -17.57 12.14
N SER A 158 6.48 -16.26 12.36
CA SER A 158 7.06 -15.65 13.58
C SER A 158 6.01 -15.33 14.64
N ARG A 159 4.71 -15.50 14.34
CA ARG A 159 3.64 -15.18 15.28
C ARG A 159 3.43 -16.25 16.33
N PRO A 160 3.15 -15.89 17.60
CA PRO A 160 2.86 -16.85 18.66
C PRO A 160 1.67 -17.78 18.32
N PHE A 161 0.63 -17.23 17.68
CA PHE A 161 -0.50 -17.99 17.18
C PHE A 161 -0.49 -18.03 15.66
N PHE A 162 -0.18 -19.20 15.12
CA PHE A 162 -0.06 -19.43 13.68
C PHE A 162 -1.23 -20.23 13.11
N ARG A 163 -1.71 -19.81 11.95
CA ARG A 163 -2.62 -20.54 11.09
C ARG A 163 -2.17 -20.39 9.64
N SER A 164 -2.18 -21.47 8.88
CA SER A 164 -1.66 -21.51 7.49
C SER A 164 -2.44 -20.62 6.49
N TYR A 165 -3.64 -20.19 6.83
CA TYR A 165 -4.49 -19.34 6.01
C TYR A 165 -4.31 -17.83 6.28
N GLY A 166 -3.45 -17.45 7.20
CA GLY A 166 -3.17 -16.03 7.46
C GLY A 166 -2.56 -15.31 6.25
N MET A 167 -2.75 -13.99 6.19
CA MET A 167 -2.20 -13.16 5.12
C MET A 167 -0.81 -12.64 5.49
N GLN A 168 0.15 -12.70 4.55
CA GLN A 168 1.49 -12.14 4.75
C GLN A 168 1.47 -10.62 4.97
N PRO A 169 2.34 -10.05 5.81
CA PRO A 169 2.28 -8.66 6.25
C PRO A 169 2.27 -7.63 5.11
N ARG A 170 3.15 -7.77 4.12
CA ARG A 170 3.21 -6.84 2.97
C ARG A 170 1.90 -6.78 2.20
N LYS A 171 1.26 -7.93 2.02
CA LYS A 171 -0.04 -8.02 1.35
C LYS A 171 -1.14 -7.42 2.22
N SER A 172 -1.16 -7.76 3.51
CA SER A 172 -2.10 -7.19 4.48
C SER A 172 -2.01 -5.67 4.51
N ARG A 173 -0.79 -5.11 4.53
CA ARG A 173 -0.54 -3.68 4.44
C ARG A 173 -1.13 -3.08 3.16
N CYS A 174 -0.87 -3.69 2.02
CA CYS A 174 -1.41 -3.24 0.74
C CYS A 174 -2.95 -3.23 0.76
N ILE A 175 -3.58 -4.32 1.20
CA ILE A 175 -5.05 -4.44 1.24
C ILE A 175 -5.68 -3.41 2.19
N VAL A 176 -5.12 -3.22 3.38
CA VAL A 176 -5.57 -2.15 4.29
C VAL A 176 -5.40 -0.77 3.65
N ASN A 177 -4.30 -0.53 2.95
CA ASN A 177 -4.03 0.73 2.25
C ASN A 177 -5.03 1.02 1.13
N LEU A 178 -5.55 0.00 0.43
CA LEU A 178 -6.58 0.18 -0.62
C LEU A 178 -7.86 0.84 -0.09
N THR A 179 -8.14 0.77 1.21
CA THR A 179 -9.27 1.48 1.81
C THR A 179 -9.08 3.00 1.87
N GLY A 180 -7.85 3.49 1.71
CA GLY A 180 -7.51 4.90 1.92
C GLY A 180 -7.54 5.35 3.39
N ILE A 181 -7.74 4.43 4.35
CA ILE A 181 -7.87 4.74 5.78
C ILE A 181 -6.66 5.48 6.34
N ARG A 182 -6.88 6.32 7.35
CA ARG A 182 -5.86 7.15 7.99
C ARG A 182 -5.78 6.87 9.48
N ALA A 183 -4.69 7.28 10.11
CA ALA A 183 -4.54 7.22 11.56
C ALA A 183 -5.71 7.91 12.28
N GLY A 184 -6.16 7.32 13.38
CA GLY A 184 -7.31 7.78 14.18
C GLY A 184 -8.69 7.44 13.59
N GLN A 185 -8.77 6.85 12.41
CA GLN A 185 -10.01 6.31 11.84
C GLN A 185 -10.23 4.86 12.26
N ARG A 186 -11.48 4.37 12.17
CA ARG A 186 -11.91 3.04 12.59
C ARG A 186 -11.96 2.07 11.41
N LEU A 187 -11.19 0.98 11.49
CA LEU A 187 -11.21 -0.11 10.53
C LEU A 187 -11.78 -1.36 11.16
N LEU A 188 -12.73 -2.01 10.48
CA LEU A 188 -13.25 -3.31 10.87
C LEU A 188 -12.74 -4.41 9.95
N ASP A 189 -12.32 -5.53 10.55
CA ASP A 189 -12.13 -6.83 9.89
C ASP A 189 -13.15 -7.84 10.46
N PRO A 190 -14.27 -8.11 9.77
CA PRO A 190 -15.33 -8.97 10.29
C PRO A 190 -15.05 -10.47 10.21
N CYS A 191 -13.93 -10.89 9.61
CA CYS A 191 -13.44 -12.28 9.56
C CYS A 191 -11.95 -12.30 9.89
N CYS A 192 -11.58 -11.73 11.05
CA CYS A 192 -10.20 -11.33 11.32
C CYS A 192 -9.21 -12.50 11.48
N GLY A 193 -9.68 -13.71 11.68
CA GLY A 193 -8.81 -14.88 11.82
C GLY A 193 -7.71 -14.64 12.85
N THR A 194 -6.45 -14.69 12.40
CA THR A 194 -5.26 -14.47 13.24
C THR A 194 -4.82 -13.00 13.35
N GLY A 195 -5.63 -12.06 12.87
CA GLY A 195 -5.41 -10.62 13.01
C GLY A 195 -4.47 -9.98 12.00
N SER A 196 -4.27 -10.57 10.82
CA SER A 196 -3.27 -10.08 9.85
C SER A 196 -3.52 -8.63 9.39
N TYR A 197 -4.76 -8.26 9.09
CA TYR A 197 -5.11 -6.88 8.71
C TYR A 197 -5.09 -5.94 9.92
N LEU A 198 -5.52 -6.42 11.09
CA LEU A 198 -5.56 -5.63 12.33
C LEU A 198 -4.16 -5.21 12.78
N ILE A 199 -3.17 -6.10 12.68
CA ILE A 199 -1.77 -5.79 12.97
C ILE A 199 -1.29 -4.63 12.08
N GLU A 200 -1.52 -4.71 10.77
CA GLU A 200 -1.08 -3.68 9.84
C GLU A 200 -1.83 -2.35 10.04
N ALA A 201 -3.12 -2.40 10.36
CA ALA A 201 -3.92 -1.22 10.70
C ALA A 201 -3.42 -0.53 11.97
N ALA A 202 -3.24 -1.29 13.06
CA ALA A 202 -2.75 -0.76 14.33
C ALA A 202 -1.35 -0.12 14.20
N LEU A 203 -0.43 -0.74 13.44
CA LEU A 203 0.89 -0.18 13.14
C LEU A 203 0.84 1.15 12.36
N MET A 204 -0.28 1.46 11.71
CA MET A 204 -0.51 2.74 11.04
C MET A 204 -1.24 3.77 11.92
N GLY A 205 -1.48 3.46 13.18
CA GLY A 205 -2.25 4.32 14.10
C GLY A 205 -3.75 4.33 13.83
N VAL A 206 -4.27 3.33 13.10
CA VAL A 206 -5.70 3.12 12.86
C VAL A 206 -6.32 2.42 14.07
N GLU A 207 -7.52 2.85 14.49
CA GLU A 207 -8.29 2.15 15.50
C GLU A 207 -8.82 0.83 14.90
N ALA A 208 -8.20 -0.28 15.28
CA ALA A 208 -8.48 -1.59 14.70
C ALA A 208 -9.57 -2.33 15.48
N PHE A 209 -10.58 -2.81 14.77
CA PHE A 209 -11.68 -3.62 15.28
C PHE A 209 -11.73 -4.93 14.49
N GLY A 210 -11.88 -6.06 15.19
CA GLY A 210 -11.94 -7.36 14.55
C GLY A 210 -12.98 -8.28 15.15
N SER A 211 -13.63 -9.05 14.31
CA SER A 211 -14.47 -10.15 14.76
C SER A 211 -14.23 -11.42 13.96
N ASP A 212 -14.52 -12.54 14.58
CA ASP A 212 -14.56 -13.84 13.95
C ASP A 212 -15.60 -14.71 14.67
N SER A 213 -16.21 -15.64 13.95
CA SER A 213 -17.12 -16.63 14.56
C SER A 213 -16.40 -17.76 15.30
N ASP A 214 -15.09 -17.90 15.10
CA ASP A 214 -14.22 -18.84 15.83
C ASP A 214 -13.56 -18.14 17.02
N ALA A 215 -14.05 -18.43 18.24
CA ALA A 215 -13.48 -17.90 19.48
C ALA A 215 -11.97 -18.14 19.60
N LEU A 216 -11.47 -19.28 19.09
CA LEU A 216 -10.05 -19.60 19.11
C LEU A 216 -9.24 -18.70 18.16
N ALA A 217 -9.81 -18.32 17.00
CA ALA A 217 -9.20 -17.34 16.10
C ALA A 217 -9.13 -15.95 16.76
N VAL A 218 -10.19 -15.51 17.42
CA VAL A 218 -10.23 -14.25 18.18
C VAL A 218 -9.18 -14.21 19.29
N ALA A 219 -9.06 -15.29 20.07
CA ALA A 219 -8.03 -15.41 21.11
C ALA A 219 -6.61 -15.37 20.51
N GLY A 220 -6.40 -16.08 19.38
CA GLY A 220 -5.14 -16.07 18.65
C GLY A 220 -4.77 -14.72 18.07
N ALA A 221 -5.74 -13.97 17.53
CA ALA A 221 -5.54 -12.60 17.07
C ALA A 221 -5.08 -11.68 18.20
N ARG A 222 -5.70 -11.80 19.38
CA ARG A 222 -5.32 -11.06 20.61
C ARG A 222 -3.88 -11.36 20.98
N THR A 223 -3.50 -12.65 21.08
CA THR A 223 -2.13 -13.07 21.39
C THR A 223 -1.10 -12.49 20.40
N ASN A 224 -1.44 -12.48 19.11
CA ASN A 224 -0.54 -11.94 18.08
C ASN A 224 -0.37 -10.42 18.17
N LEU A 225 -1.43 -9.67 18.46
CA LEU A 225 -1.39 -8.22 18.67
C LEU A 225 -0.58 -7.86 19.91
N GLU A 226 -0.87 -8.52 21.04
CA GLU A 226 -0.17 -8.33 22.31
C GLU A 226 1.34 -8.58 22.20
N ALA A 227 1.76 -9.62 21.47
CA ALA A 227 3.16 -9.94 21.23
C ALA A 227 3.91 -8.82 20.48
N LEU A 228 3.20 -7.98 19.75
CA LEU A 228 3.74 -6.81 19.04
C LEU A 228 3.51 -5.49 19.79
N GLY A 229 2.96 -5.54 21.01
CA GLY A 229 2.59 -4.35 21.79
C GLY A 229 1.46 -3.52 21.14
N LEU A 230 0.60 -4.18 20.34
CA LEU A 230 -0.51 -3.54 19.61
C LEU A 230 -1.85 -3.86 20.28
N ASN A 231 -2.83 -2.99 20.05
CA ASN A 231 -4.19 -3.15 20.55
C ASN A 231 -5.20 -3.15 19.40
N ALA A 232 -6.25 -3.95 19.56
CA ALA A 232 -7.46 -3.92 18.75
C ALA A 232 -8.65 -4.34 19.61
N GLU A 233 -9.83 -3.83 19.30
CA GLU A 233 -11.06 -4.34 19.92
C GLU A 233 -11.47 -5.62 19.18
N LEU A 234 -11.60 -6.73 19.93
CA LEU A 234 -11.86 -8.05 19.36
C LEU A 234 -13.12 -8.66 19.98
N ARG A 235 -14.01 -9.18 19.12
CA ARG A 235 -15.25 -9.85 19.55
C ARG A 235 -15.42 -11.19 18.82
N GLU A 236 -15.95 -12.18 19.53
CA GLU A 236 -16.56 -13.34 18.88
C GLU A 236 -17.91 -12.90 18.33
N LEU A 237 -18.03 -12.81 17.01
CA LEU A 237 -19.23 -12.29 16.35
C LEU A 237 -19.33 -12.83 14.92
N ASP A 238 -20.52 -13.21 14.52
CA ASP A 238 -20.82 -13.57 13.14
C ASP A 238 -20.80 -12.34 12.24
N ALA A 239 -20.07 -12.40 11.15
CA ALA A 239 -19.92 -11.30 10.16
C ALA A 239 -21.25 -10.84 9.53
N ARG A 240 -22.35 -11.58 9.71
CA ARG A 240 -23.71 -11.19 9.31
C ARG A 240 -24.41 -10.28 10.33
N ARG A 241 -23.81 -10.07 11.50
CA ARG A 241 -24.37 -9.34 12.63
C ARG A 241 -23.54 -8.13 13.03
N LEU A 242 -23.00 -7.38 12.04
CA LEU A 242 -22.11 -6.24 12.30
C LEU A 242 -22.82 -5.08 13.02
N ASP A 243 -24.13 -5.00 12.93
CA ASP A 243 -24.99 -4.10 13.72
C ASP A 243 -24.78 -4.25 15.24
N ALA A 244 -24.40 -5.43 15.71
CA ALA A 244 -24.08 -5.71 17.12
C ALA A 244 -22.85 -4.95 17.65
N TRP A 245 -22.04 -4.33 16.79
CA TRP A 245 -20.98 -3.43 17.23
C TRP A 245 -21.53 -2.17 17.89
N GLY A 246 -22.72 -1.69 17.48
CA GLY A 246 -23.34 -0.49 18.00
C GLY A 246 -22.60 0.81 17.65
N LEU A 247 -21.69 0.76 16.66
CA LEU A 247 -20.91 1.90 16.17
C LEU A 247 -20.63 1.76 14.68
N GLY A 248 -20.27 2.87 14.04
CA GLY A 248 -19.86 2.90 12.63
C GLY A 248 -18.34 2.81 12.46
N PHE A 249 -17.93 2.41 11.25
CA PHE A 249 -16.54 2.27 10.86
C PHE A 249 -16.26 3.11 9.61
N ASP A 250 -15.04 3.64 9.47
CA ASP A 250 -14.63 4.42 8.30
C ASP A 250 -14.29 3.52 7.12
N ALA A 251 -13.81 2.29 7.40
CA ALA A 251 -13.46 1.31 6.39
C ALA A 251 -13.64 -0.13 6.89
N ILE A 252 -13.80 -1.05 5.93
CA ILE A 252 -13.81 -2.49 6.17
C ILE A 252 -12.75 -3.16 5.29
N VAL A 253 -12.06 -4.15 5.86
CA VAL A 253 -11.25 -5.13 5.11
C VAL A 253 -11.70 -6.52 5.52
N CYS A 254 -11.78 -7.46 4.58
CA CYS A 254 -12.20 -8.83 4.91
C CYS A 254 -11.60 -9.83 3.94
N ASP A 255 -10.92 -10.84 4.46
CA ASP A 255 -10.61 -12.07 3.73
C ASP A 255 -11.76 -13.04 3.98
N LEU A 256 -12.70 -13.12 3.03
CA LEU A 256 -13.93 -13.88 3.20
C LEU A 256 -13.62 -15.37 3.40
N PRO A 257 -14.39 -16.06 4.27
CA PRO A 257 -14.13 -17.49 4.53
C PRO A 257 -14.35 -18.31 3.26
N TYR A 258 -13.31 -19.00 2.81
CA TYR A 258 -13.38 -19.93 1.67
C TYR A 258 -12.71 -21.24 2.01
N GLY A 259 -13.25 -22.33 1.51
CA GLY A 259 -12.70 -23.66 1.67
C GLY A 259 -13.47 -24.56 2.62
N ARG A 260 -12.82 -25.65 3.06
CA ARG A 260 -13.44 -26.82 3.67
C ARG A 260 -14.14 -26.60 5.02
N SER A 261 -13.96 -25.46 5.65
CA SER A 261 -14.71 -25.08 6.87
C SER A 261 -16.13 -24.60 6.55
N ALA A 262 -16.39 -24.12 5.32
CA ALA A 262 -17.72 -23.94 4.79
C ALA A 262 -18.08 -25.21 4.03
N SER A 263 -18.63 -26.21 4.69
CA SER A 263 -19.16 -27.45 4.11
C SER A 263 -20.38 -27.20 3.21
N THR A 264 -20.30 -26.24 2.30
CA THR A 264 -21.42 -25.66 1.60
C THR A 264 -21.15 -25.59 0.11
N SER A 265 -22.09 -26.06 -0.66
CA SER A 265 -22.13 -25.85 -2.11
C SER A 265 -21.92 -24.38 -2.44
N GLY A 266 -21.33 -24.03 -3.59
CA GLY A 266 -21.04 -22.64 -4.00
C GLY A 266 -22.24 -21.68 -3.86
N VAL A 267 -23.47 -22.16 -3.95
CA VAL A 267 -24.71 -21.39 -3.74
C VAL A 267 -24.83 -20.87 -2.29
N MET A 268 -24.48 -21.68 -1.29
CA MET A 268 -24.52 -21.24 0.11
C MET A 268 -23.41 -20.25 0.42
N THR A 269 -22.26 -20.38 -0.21
CA THR A 269 -21.14 -19.42 -0.07
C THR A 269 -21.51 -18.04 -0.63
N ASN A 270 -22.13 -17.99 -1.82
CA ASN A 270 -22.59 -16.71 -2.40
C ASN A 270 -23.65 -16.02 -1.54
N LYS A 271 -24.56 -16.80 -0.93
CA LYS A 271 -25.54 -16.25 0.01
C LYS A 271 -24.87 -15.66 1.25
N LEU A 272 -23.88 -16.37 1.82
CA LEU A 272 -23.11 -15.87 2.96
C LEU A 272 -22.39 -14.55 2.63
N TYR A 273 -21.74 -14.48 1.48
CA TYR A 273 -21.03 -13.28 1.06
C TYR A 273 -21.98 -12.10 0.82
N GLY A 274 -23.17 -12.35 0.24
CA GLY A 274 -24.23 -11.35 0.10
C GLY A 274 -24.66 -10.79 1.45
N GLN A 275 -24.88 -11.65 2.44
CA GLN A 275 -25.27 -11.25 3.80
C GLN A 275 -24.17 -10.45 4.51
N ILE A 276 -22.90 -10.79 4.31
CA ILE A 276 -21.77 -10.02 4.86
C ILE A 276 -21.68 -8.64 4.21
N LEU A 277 -21.91 -8.54 2.88
CA LEU A 277 -21.97 -7.26 2.18
C LEU A 277 -23.11 -6.38 2.71
N GLU A 278 -24.31 -6.95 2.89
CA GLU A 278 -25.47 -6.26 3.47
C GLU A 278 -25.15 -5.74 4.88
N ALA A 279 -24.59 -6.59 5.74
CA ALA A 279 -24.21 -6.21 7.10
C ALA A 279 -23.12 -5.11 7.10
N SER A 280 -22.16 -5.19 6.17
CA SER A 280 -21.11 -4.18 5.99
C SER A 280 -21.69 -2.81 5.62
N ALA A 281 -22.73 -2.80 4.78
CA ALA A 281 -23.39 -1.56 4.40
C ALA A 281 -24.11 -0.86 5.57
N LEU A 282 -24.53 -1.58 6.61
CA LEU A 282 -25.18 -0.99 7.77
C LEU A 282 -24.21 -0.20 8.66
N VAL A 283 -22.93 -0.58 8.67
CA VAL A 283 -21.93 0.00 9.58
C VAL A 283 -20.92 0.92 8.89
N LEU A 284 -20.94 0.99 7.54
CA LEU A 284 -20.14 1.92 6.76
C LEU A 284 -20.93 3.20 6.44
N PRO A 285 -20.33 4.40 6.51
CA PRO A 285 -20.93 5.63 6.02
C PRO A 285 -20.99 5.64 4.48
N ARG A 286 -21.81 6.51 3.92
CA ARG A 286 -21.80 6.78 2.47
C ARG A 286 -20.40 7.24 2.05
N GLY A 287 -19.87 6.67 0.98
CA GLY A 287 -18.50 6.91 0.51
C GLY A 287 -17.44 6.12 1.27
N GLY A 288 -17.79 5.43 2.38
CA GLY A 288 -16.87 4.51 3.08
C GLY A 288 -16.43 3.36 2.18
N VAL A 289 -15.18 2.94 2.33
CA VAL A 289 -14.57 1.93 1.45
C VAL A 289 -14.47 0.59 2.15
N ALA A 290 -14.88 -0.47 1.43
CA ALA A 290 -14.68 -1.85 1.83
C ALA A 290 -13.81 -2.59 0.82
N VAL A 291 -12.85 -3.38 1.32
CA VAL A 291 -12.01 -4.25 0.49
C VAL A 291 -12.22 -5.69 0.89
N PHE A 292 -12.73 -6.47 -0.06
CA PHE A 292 -12.98 -7.90 0.14
C PHE A 292 -12.02 -8.74 -0.70
N ALA A 293 -11.40 -9.72 -0.08
CA ALA A 293 -10.70 -10.80 -0.77
C ALA A 293 -11.59 -12.05 -0.77
N ALA A 294 -11.79 -12.65 -1.94
CA ALA A 294 -12.63 -13.85 -2.12
C ALA A 294 -12.02 -14.76 -3.19
N PRO A 295 -12.39 -16.04 -3.27
CA PRO A 295 -12.09 -16.85 -4.45
C PRO A 295 -12.61 -16.17 -5.72
N LEU A 296 -11.89 -16.34 -6.82
CA LEU A 296 -12.21 -15.69 -8.09
C LEU A 296 -13.67 -15.92 -8.48
N GLU A 297 -14.37 -14.83 -8.84
CA GLU A 297 -15.76 -14.81 -9.31
C GLU A 297 -16.81 -15.27 -8.27
N MET A 298 -16.43 -15.43 -7.01
CA MET A 298 -17.36 -15.85 -5.96
C MET A 298 -17.99 -14.68 -5.19
N LEU A 299 -17.40 -13.48 -5.23
CA LEU A 299 -18.04 -12.32 -4.62
C LEU A 299 -19.28 -11.96 -5.45
N PRO A 300 -20.48 -11.98 -4.88
CA PRO A 300 -21.70 -11.62 -5.62
C PRO A 300 -21.59 -10.16 -6.11
N VAL A 301 -22.26 -9.85 -7.20
CA VAL A 301 -22.39 -8.46 -7.65
C VAL A 301 -23.02 -7.68 -6.50
N PRO A 302 -22.34 -6.64 -5.99
CA PRO A 302 -22.91 -5.83 -4.92
C PRO A 302 -24.23 -5.22 -5.43
N GLY A 303 -25.30 -5.35 -4.63
CA GLY A 303 -26.58 -4.73 -4.94
C GLY A 303 -26.46 -3.19 -4.99
N ASP A 304 -27.59 -2.48 -4.86
CA ASP A 304 -27.63 -1.01 -4.91
C ASP A 304 -26.83 -0.33 -3.78
N GLN A 305 -26.32 -1.10 -2.82
CA GLN A 305 -25.62 -0.56 -1.65
C GLN A 305 -24.16 -0.20 -1.90
N PHE A 306 -23.50 -0.82 -2.88
CA PHE A 306 -22.10 -0.60 -3.19
C PHE A 306 -21.85 -0.34 -4.67
N VAL A 307 -20.77 0.40 -4.94
CA VAL A 307 -20.17 0.56 -6.26
C VAL A 307 -18.82 -0.15 -6.26
N VAL A 308 -18.56 -0.96 -7.28
CA VAL A 308 -17.23 -1.53 -7.50
C VAL A 308 -16.32 -0.44 -8.04
N LEU A 309 -15.25 -0.13 -7.30
CA LEU A 309 -14.22 0.79 -7.74
C LEU A 309 -13.13 0.07 -8.53
N GLU A 310 -12.63 -1.05 -7.99
CA GLU A 310 -11.53 -1.81 -8.58
C GLU A 310 -11.69 -3.31 -8.34
N ARG A 311 -11.08 -4.11 -9.22
CA ARG A 311 -10.93 -5.56 -9.08
C ARG A 311 -9.52 -5.98 -9.45
N HIS A 312 -8.88 -6.77 -8.60
CA HIS A 312 -7.53 -7.29 -8.79
C HIS A 312 -7.55 -8.80 -8.68
N ARG A 313 -7.03 -9.47 -9.72
CA ARG A 313 -6.95 -10.94 -9.74
C ARG A 313 -5.58 -11.39 -9.31
N GLU A 314 -5.52 -12.28 -8.32
CA GLU A 314 -4.32 -12.86 -7.79
C GLU A 314 -4.32 -14.38 -7.96
N PHE A 315 -3.26 -14.91 -8.57
CA PHE A 315 -2.99 -16.33 -8.55
C PHE A 315 -2.29 -16.68 -7.24
N VAL A 316 -2.91 -17.53 -6.42
CA VAL A 316 -2.33 -17.96 -5.14
C VAL A 316 -1.59 -19.29 -5.32
N HIS A 317 -2.22 -20.31 -5.89
CA HIS A 317 -1.65 -21.59 -6.27
C HIS A 317 -2.58 -22.32 -7.26
N ARG A 318 -2.16 -23.52 -7.72
CA ARG A 318 -2.86 -24.26 -8.80
C ARG A 318 -4.37 -24.43 -8.62
N SER A 319 -4.87 -24.48 -7.40
CA SER A 319 -6.31 -24.67 -7.10
C SER A 319 -6.98 -23.45 -6.49
N LEU A 320 -6.29 -22.30 -6.40
CA LEU A 320 -6.84 -21.08 -5.83
C LEU A 320 -6.37 -19.85 -6.60
N ALA A 321 -7.29 -19.19 -7.25
CA ALA A 321 -7.19 -17.79 -7.66
C ALA A 321 -8.12 -16.96 -6.78
N ARG A 322 -7.67 -15.75 -6.42
CA ARG A 322 -8.37 -14.83 -5.55
C ARG A 322 -8.69 -13.55 -6.32
N GLU A 323 -9.80 -12.94 -6.00
CA GLU A 323 -10.13 -11.58 -6.41
C GLU A 323 -10.15 -10.66 -5.19
N ILE A 324 -9.45 -9.54 -5.28
CA ILE A 324 -9.50 -8.45 -4.31
C ILE A 324 -10.35 -7.36 -4.93
N THR A 325 -11.49 -7.08 -4.32
CA THR A 325 -12.49 -6.14 -4.81
C THR A 325 -12.57 -4.94 -3.88
N VAL A 326 -12.38 -3.74 -4.43
CA VAL A 326 -12.54 -2.47 -3.72
C VAL A 326 -13.92 -1.92 -4.01
N LEU A 327 -14.70 -1.67 -2.97
CA LEU A 327 -16.08 -1.21 -3.03
C LEU A 327 -16.23 0.12 -2.30
N ALA A 328 -17.07 1.02 -2.84
CA ALA A 328 -17.52 2.21 -2.12
C ALA A 328 -18.99 2.08 -1.73
N ARG A 329 -19.37 2.47 -0.51
CA ARG A 329 -20.76 2.54 -0.04
C ARG A 329 -21.49 3.70 -0.75
N ARG A 330 -22.64 3.43 -1.37
CA ARG A 330 -23.51 4.43 -2.01
C ARG A 330 -24.21 5.34 -1.04
#